data_1fd04cb701230f662db8149c18fb7731
#
_entry.id   1fd04cb701230f662db8149c18fb7731
#
_cell.length_a   1.000
_cell.length_b   1.000
_cell.length_c   1.000
_cell.angle_alpha   90.00
_cell.angle_beta   90.00
_cell.angle_gamma   90.00
#
_symmetry.space_group_name_H-M   'P 1'
#
loop_
_entity.id
_entity.type
_entity.pdbx_description
1 polymer ?
#
loop_
_entity_poly.entity_id
_entity_poly.type
_entity_poly.pdbx_seq_one_letter_code
_entity_poly.pdbx_strand_id
1 'polypeptide(L)'
;MQSNFEFLNKDILTQQYYEKANEAELSYVSQLYSATLVAVRTVAENVAREVADLNYLIIDESDTFDNVLKRLRQGNYINKDSVVKAFYDIKGPGNAAAHTLEKASQEEALKSLKNLYSLCAWFVNTYYDEDVDTSKFKEPKKDQYLYQTTSRPTSNAEKNLIYIQTVDNSSGNFGVFEGNQKIGKTGVGDLAKDNSDNSDYLRSWAKKRINSYMTTSGLPFKLEWAELAYRSSDGLWFSDHDVHYVLERSGIKHSKDLAGKEWFATDL
;
A
#
# COMPACT_ATOMS: atom_id res chain seq x y z
N MET A 1 -5.47 -14.95 13.48
CA MET A 1 -6.16 -15.38 12.25
C MET A 1 -5.74 -14.48 11.14
N GLN A 2 -5.51 -15.02 9.98
CA GLN A 2 -5.20 -14.30 8.76
C GLN A 2 -6.40 -13.42 8.37
N SER A 3 -6.16 -12.19 7.90
CA SER A 3 -7.20 -11.32 7.34
C SER A 3 -7.94 -12.03 6.20
N ASN A 4 -9.22 -11.73 6.00
CA ASN A 4 -9.92 -12.21 4.81
C ASN A 4 -9.24 -11.77 3.51
N PHE A 5 -8.52 -10.66 3.55
CA PHE A 5 -7.87 -10.04 2.39
C PHE A 5 -6.42 -10.46 2.17
N GLU A 6 -5.94 -11.50 2.85
CA GLU A 6 -4.54 -11.97 2.77
C GLU A 6 -4.08 -12.26 1.34
N PHE A 7 -4.99 -12.61 0.45
CA PHE A 7 -4.68 -12.82 -0.96
C PHE A 7 -4.17 -11.56 -1.68
N LEU A 8 -4.49 -10.35 -1.17
CA LEU A 8 -3.97 -9.08 -1.70
C LEU A 8 -2.50 -8.84 -1.30
N ASN A 9 -1.98 -9.57 -0.32
CA ASN A 9 -0.61 -9.42 0.17
C ASN A 9 0.41 -10.25 -0.61
N LYS A 10 -0.02 -11.00 -1.61
CA LYS A 10 0.85 -11.87 -2.42
C LYS A 10 1.65 -11.11 -3.46
N ASP A 11 1.08 -10.04 -4.01
CA ASP A 11 1.69 -9.23 -5.06
C ASP A 11 1.97 -7.82 -4.52
N ILE A 12 3.14 -7.28 -4.86
CA ILE A 12 3.56 -5.93 -4.44
C ILE A 12 2.61 -4.84 -4.94
N LEU A 13 1.97 -5.07 -6.09
CA LEU A 13 1.02 -4.11 -6.68
C LEU A 13 -0.32 -4.09 -5.94
N THR A 14 -0.68 -5.20 -5.27
CA THR A 14 -1.93 -5.32 -4.51
C THR A 14 -1.76 -5.08 -3.02
N GLN A 15 -0.52 -5.05 -2.50
CA GLN A 15 -0.23 -4.89 -1.08
C GLN A 15 -0.84 -3.63 -0.46
N GLN A 16 -0.87 -2.52 -1.18
CA GLN A 16 -1.49 -1.27 -0.71
C GLN A 16 -3.00 -1.44 -0.42
N TYR A 17 -3.68 -2.28 -1.19
CA TYR A 17 -5.10 -2.59 -0.95
C TYR A 17 -5.28 -3.49 0.26
N TYR A 18 -4.34 -4.42 0.49
CA TYR A 18 -4.31 -5.28 1.68
C TYR A 18 -4.27 -4.46 2.97
N GLU A 19 -3.33 -3.53 3.08
CA GLU A 19 -3.16 -2.71 4.28
C GLU A 19 -4.46 -1.96 4.63
N LYS A 20 -5.09 -1.35 3.63
CA LYS A 20 -6.33 -0.59 3.84
C LYS A 20 -7.56 -1.48 4.07
N ALA A 21 -7.63 -2.63 3.43
CA ALA A 21 -8.69 -3.61 3.66
C ALA A 21 -8.58 -4.24 5.07
N ASN A 22 -7.35 -4.50 5.53
CA ASN A 22 -7.10 -4.96 6.90
C ASN A 22 -7.46 -3.89 7.94
N GLU A 23 -7.18 -2.61 7.68
CA GLU A 23 -7.64 -1.48 8.51
C GLU A 23 -9.17 -1.46 8.61
N ALA A 24 -9.89 -1.73 7.52
CA ALA A 24 -11.35 -1.81 7.53
C ALA A 24 -11.84 -2.95 8.43
N GLU A 25 -11.22 -4.14 8.37
CA GLU A 25 -11.55 -5.25 9.27
C GLU A 25 -11.26 -4.92 10.74
N LEU A 26 -10.11 -4.30 11.03
CA LEU A 26 -9.75 -3.86 12.39
C LEU A 26 -10.74 -2.82 12.93
N SER A 27 -11.18 -1.88 12.09
CA SER A 27 -12.22 -0.91 12.45
C SER A 27 -13.55 -1.60 12.76
N TYR A 28 -13.94 -2.62 11.99
CA TYR A 28 -15.15 -3.39 12.21
C TYR A 28 -15.12 -4.12 13.57
N VAL A 29 -14.06 -4.86 13.88
CA VAL A 29 -13.94 -5.58 15.16
C VAL A 29 -13.81 -4.65 16.36
N SER A 30 -13.36 -3.42 16.13
CA SER A 30 -13.32 -2.34 17.12
C SER A 30 -14.66 -1.61 17.25
N GLN A 31 -15.70 -2.04 16.54
CA GLN A 31 -17.06 -1.45 16.53
C GLN A 31 -17.09 0.00 15.98
N LEU A 32 -16.07 0.38 15.19
CA LEU A 32 -15.97 1.68 14.52
C LEU A 32 -16.60 1.59 13.12
N TYR A 33 -17.90 1.31 13.05
CA TYR A 33 -18.59 0.94 11.81
C TYR A 33 -18.56 2.02 10.74
N SER A 34 -18.68 3.29 11.11
CA SER A 34 -18.54 4.41 10.16
C SER A 34 -17.12 4.46 9.57
N ALA A 35 -16.08 4.26 10.38
CA ALA A 35 -14.69 4.19 9.90
C ALA A 35 -14.49 2.98 8.97
N THR A 36 -15.12 1.83 9.29
CA THR A 36 -15.14 0.65 8.41
C THR A 36 -15.69 1.00 7.02
N LEU A 37 -16.84 1.66 6.95
CA LEU A 37 -17.48 2.04 5.69
C LEU A 37 -16.61 2.99 4.85
N VAL A 38 -15.97 3.96 5.50
CA VAL A 38 -15.05 4.90 4.84
C VAL A 38 -13.82 4.16 4.28
N ALA A 39 -13.20 3.28 5.08
CA ALA A 39 -12.04 2.50 4.65
C ALA A 39 -12.39 1.56 3.48
N VAL A 40 -13.52 0.84 3.58
CA VAL A 40 -14.05 -0.04 2.51
C VAL A 40 -14.27 0.75 1.23
N ARG A 41 -14.91 1.93 1.31
CA ARG A 41 -15.12 2.81 0.15
C ARG A 41 -13.80 3.24 -0.48
N THR A 42 -12.81 3.61 0.34
CA THR A 42 -11.49 4.02 -0.14
C THR A 42 -10.81 2.92 -0.95
N VAL A 43 -10.82 1.67 -0.46
CA VAL A 43 -10.27 0.54 -1.23
C VAL A 43 -11.01 0.35 -2.54
N ALA A 44 -12.35 0.34 -2.50
CA ALA A 44 -13.17 0.13 -3.71
C ALA A 44 -12.93 1.22 -4.77
N GLU A 45 -12.79 2.50 -4.35
CA GLU A 45 -12.47 3.60 -5.27
C GLU A 45 -11.09 3.42 -5.90
N ASN A 46 -10.07 3.05 -5.11
CA ASN A 46 -8.74 2.81 -5.64
C ASN A 46 -8.69 1.60 -6.59
N VAL A 47 -9.41 0.51 -6.28
CA VAL A 47 -9.56 -0.63 -7.20
C VAL A 47 -10.22 -0.19 -8.50
N ALA A 48 -11.26 0.68 -8.47
CA ALA A 48 -11.88 1.17 -9.69
C ALA A 48 -10.92 2.02 -10.54
N ARG A 49 -10.08 2.85 -9.92
CA ARG A 49 -9.05 3.63 -10.61
C ARG A 49 -7.97 2.75 -11.21
N GLU A 50 -7.53 1.73 -10.49
CA GLU A 50 -6.56 0.74 -10.98
C GLU A 50 -7.12 -0.03 -12.19
N VAL A 51 -8.38 -0.46 -12.13
CA VAL A 51 -9.06 -1.10 -13.27
C VAL A 51 -9.09 -0.16 -14.48
N ALA A 52 -9.28 1.14 -14.28
CA ALA A 52 -9.24 2.11 -15.36
C ALA A 52 -7.83 2.23 -15.95
N ASP A 53 -6.81 2.30 -15.11
CA ASP A 53 -5.40 2.42 -15.54
C ASP A 53 -4.96 1.16 -16.30
N LEU A 54 -5.23 -0.02 -15.77
CA LEU A 54 -4.93 -1.32 -16.41
C LEU A 54 -5.60 -1.48 -17.79
N ASN A 55 -6.69 -0.76 -18.05
CA ASN A 55 -7.40 -0.75 -19.32
C ASN A 55 -7.13 0.52 -20.16
N TYR A 56 -6.11 1.30 -19.80
CA TYR A 56 -5.72 2.53 -20.50
C TYR A 56 -6.84 3.58 -20.62
N LEU A 57 -7.79 3.55 -19.68
CA LEU A 57 -8.88 4.52 -19.65
C LEU A 57 -8.41 5.79 -18.95
N ILE A 58 -8.39 6.90 -19.67
CA ILE A 58 -7.96 8.19 -19.13
C ILE A 58 -8.99 8.65 -18.07
N ILE A 59 -8.56 8.70 -16.81
CA ILE A 59 -9.32 9.20 -15.67
C ILE A 59 -8.57 10.41 -15.11
N ASP A 60 -9.26 11.53 -14.93
CA ASP A 60 -8.72 12.70 -14.26
C ASP A 60 -8.66 12.48 -12.75
N GLU A 61 -7.65 13.05 -12.08
CA GLU A 61 -7.54 12.98 -10.61
C GLU A 61 -8.75 13.60 -9.91
N SER A 62 -9.38 14.60 -10.52
CA SER A 62 -10.60 15.27 -10.05
C SER A 62 -11.89 14.47 -10.29
N ASP A 63 -11.83 13.41 -11.10
CA ASP A 63 -13.01 12.57 -11.34
C ASP A 63 -13.51 11.94 -10.04
N THR A 64 -14.79 12.12 -9.77
CA THR A 64 -15.43 11.48 -8.62
C THR A 64 -15.52 9.96 -8.80
N PHE A 65 -15.60 9.22 -7.70
CA PHE A 65 -15.78 7.77 -7.74
C PHE A 65 -16.98 7.35 -8.64
N ASP A 66 -18.06 8.14 -8.64
CA ASP A 66 -19.19 7.90 -9.51
C ASP A 66 -18.86 8.06 -11.00
N ASN A 67 -18.07 9.06 -11.35
CA ASN A 67 -17.64 9.28 -12.74
C ASN A 67 -16.73 8.14 -13.21
N VAL A 68 -15.81 7.68 -12.36
CA VAL A 68 -14.95 6.53 -12.67
C VAL A 68 -15.80 5.28 -12.95
N LEU A 69 -16.76 4.96 -12.08
CA LEU A 69 -17.66 3.81 -12.28
C LEU A 69 -18.49 3.90 -13.56
N LYS A 70 -19.02 5.10 -13.89
CA LYS A 70 -19.75 5.33 -15.14
C LYS A 70 -18.88 5.06 -16.37
N ARG A 71 -17.64 5.56 -16.38
CA ARG A 71 -16.70 5.35 -17.49
C ARG A 71 -16.32 3.88 -17.63
N LEU A 72 -16.05 3.17 -16.52
CA LEU A 72 -15.76 1.74 -16.52
C LEU A 72 -16.93 0.92 -17.08
N ARG A 73 -18.17 1.28 -16.74
CA ARG A 73 -19.38 0.63 -17.31
C ARG A 73 -19.53 0.91 -18.81
N GLN A 74 -19.36 2.16 -19.22
CA GLN A 74 -19.45 2.55 -20.64
C GLN A 74 -18.40 1.83 -21.50
N GLY A 75 -17.19 1.68 -20.97
CA GLY A 75 -16.11 0.91 -21.61
C GLY A 75 -16.24 -0.61 -21.49
N ASN A 76 -17.30 -1.12 -20.81
CA ASN A 76 -17.53 -2.56 -20.57
C ASN A 76 -16.43 -3.27 -19.77
N TYR A 77 -15.64 -2.52 -18.98
CA TYR A 77 -14.57 -3.07 -18.13
C TYR A 77 -15.10 -3.67 -16.83
N ILE A 78 -16.28 -3.24 -16.38
CA ILE A 78 -17.07 -3.84 -15.29
C ILE A 78 -18.44 -4.24 -15.85
N ASN A 79 -18.53 -5.44 -16.41
CA ASN A 79 -19.71 -5.91 -17.13
C ASN A 79 -20.56 -6.94 -16.34
N LYS A 80 -20.02 -7.51 -15.25
CA LYS A 80 -20.79 -8.42 -14.39
C LYS A 80 -21.69 -7.60 -13.45
N ASP A 81 -22.99 -7.83 -13.48
CA ASP A 81 -23.96 -7.11 -12.63
C ASP A 81 -23.61 -7.20 -11.14
N SER A 82 -23.08 -8.34 -10.69
CA SER A 82 -22.65 -8.52 -9.30
C SER A 82 -21.49 -7.59 -8.90
N VAL A 83 -20.53 -7.35 -9.81
CA VAL A 83 -19.40 -6.45 -9.59
C VAL A 83 -19.86 -5.00 -9.56
N VAL A 84 -20.68 -4.62 -10.56
CA VAL A 84 -21.27 -3.27 -10.61
C VAL A 84 -22.07 -3.01 -9.34
N LYS A 85 -22.91 -3.97 -8.93
CA LYS A 85 -23.70 -3.86 -7.71
C LYS A 85 -22.82 -3.72 -6.47
N ALA A 86 -21.73 -4.49 -6.35
CA ALA A 86 -20.81 -4.41 -5.22
C ALA A 86 -20.18 -3.01 -5.10
N PHE A 87 -19.75 -2.40 -6.20
CA PHE A 87 -19.24 -1.03 -6.19
C PHE A 87 -20.26 -0.02 -5.67
N TYR A 88 -21.51 -0.08 -6.14
CA TYR A 88 -22.54 0.86 -5.70
C TYR A 88 -23.04 0.59 -4.29
N ASP A 89 -23.14 -0.68 -3.86
CA ASP A 89 -23.49 -1.08 -2.49
C ASP A 89 -22.40 -0.63 -1.47
N ILE A 90 -21.16 -0.46 -1.89
CA ILE A 90 -20.06 0.09 -1.09
C ILE A 90 -20.10 1.63 -1.10
N LYS A 91 -20.24 2.24 -2.29
CA LYS A 91 -20.15 3.69 -2.48
C LYS A 91 -21.21 4.44 -1.67
N GLY A 92 -22.45 3.98 -1.68
CA GLY A 92 -23.57 4.65 -1.00
C GLY A 92 -23.33 4.80 0.51
N PRO A 93 -23.23 3.70 1.26
CA PRO A 93 -22.95 3.73 2.70
C PRO A 93 -21.64 4.45 3.06
N GLY A 94 -20.57 4.26 2.28
CA GLY A 94 -19.30 4.91 2.52
C GLY A 94 -19.37 6.44 2.36
N ASN A 95 -20.13 6.95 1.39
CA ASN A 95 -20.39 8.38 1.26
C ASN A 95 -21.22 8.91 2.45
N ALA A 96 -22.29 8.21 2.83
CA ALA A 96 -23.08 8.59 3.99
C ALA A 96 -22.23 8.68 5.25
N ALA A 97 -21.42 7.65 5.53
CA ALA A 97 -20.52 7.63 6.69
C ALA A 97 -19.47 8.76 6.70
N ALA A 98 -19.04 9.23 5.51
CA ALA A 98 -18.07 10.32 5.39
C ALA A 98 -18.68 11.73 5.57
N HIS A 99 -19.99 11.90 5.30
CA HIS A 99 -20.63 13.21 5.20
C HIS A 99 -21.82 13.43 6.14
N THR A 100 -22.24 12.41 6.91
CA THR A 100 -23.34 12.53 7.86
C THR A 100 -22.88 12.25 9.28
N LEU A 101 -23.67 12.70 10.26
CA LEU A 101 -23.46 12.38 11.68
C LEU A 101 -24.18 11.09 12.10
N GLU A 102 -24.86 10.43 11.18
CA GLU A 102 -25.54 9.15 11.43
C GLU A 102 -24.50 8.05 11.68
N LYS A 103 -24.75 7.25 12.70
CA LYS A 103 -23.90 6.12 13.03
C LYS A 103 -24.24 4.94 12.12
N ALA A 104 -23.26 4.41 11.44
CA ALA A 104 -23.41 3.17 10.69
C ALA A 104 -23.71 1.98 11.62
N SER A 105 -24.53 1.05 11.14
CA SER A 105 -24.83 -0.18 11.85
C SER A 105 -23.75 -1.26 11.61
N GLN A 106 -23.70 -2.26 12.51
CA GLN A 106 -22.84 -3.43 12.34
C GLN A 106 -23.18 -4.18 11.04
N GLU A 107 -24.47 -4.31 10.73
CA GLU A 107 -24.96 -5.04 9.56
C GLU A 107 -24.49 -4.37 8.27
N GLU A 108 -24.59 -3.04 8.18
CA GLU A 108 -24.12 -2.27 7.01
C GLU A 108 -22.60 -2.40 6.83
N ALA A 109 -21.84 -2.31 7.92
CA ALA A 109 -20.40 -2.47 7.88
C ALA A 109 -19.98 -3.87 7.45
N LEU A 110 -20.63 -4.92 7.98
CA LEU A 110 -20.37 -6.31 7.61
C LEU A 110 -20.71 -6.58 6.14
N LYS A 111 -21.88 -6.09 5.68
CA LYS A 111 -22.29 -6.20 4.28
C LYS A 111 -21.28 -5.53 3.35
N SER A 112 -20.79 -4.34 3.72
CA SER A 112 -19.80 -3.61 2.93
C SER A 112 -18.46 -4.33 2.89
N LEU A 113 -17.98 -4.92 4.00
CA LEU A 113 -16.78 -5.77 4.02
C LEU A 113 -16.90 -6.99 3.12
N LYS A 114 -18.07 -7.67 3.16
CA LYS A 114 -18.33 -8.83 2.29
C LYS A 114 -18.34 -8.44 0.81
N ASN A 115 -18.94 -7.29 0.48
CA ASN A 115 -18.93 -6.77 -0.88
C ASN A 115 -17.51 -6.41 -1.32
N LEU A 116 -16.71 -5.80 -0.43
CA LEU A 116 -15.30 -5.49 -0.70
C LEU A 116 -14.49 -6.76 -0.97
N TYR A 117 -14.68 -7.81 -0.15
CA TYR A 117 -14.01 -9.09 -0.37
C TYR A 117 -14.32 -9.66 -1.76
N SER A 118 -15.61 -9.68 -2.14
CA SER A 118 -16.02 -10.16 -3.45
C SER A 118 -15.45 -9.32 -4.60
N LEU A 119 -15.37 -8.00 -4.40
CA LEU A 119 -14.79 -7.06 -5.36
C LEU A 119 -13.29 -7.27 -5.53
N CYS A 120 -12.54 -7.36 -4.43
CA CYS A 120 -11.10 -7.60 -4.47
C CYS A 120 -10.76 -8.99 -5.05
N ALA A 121 -11.56 -10.02 -4.72
CA ALA A 121 -11.40 -11.34 -5.33
C ALA A 121 -11.63 -11.30 -6.85
N TRP A 122 -12.69 -10.64 -7.30
CA TRP A 122 -12.91 -10.41 -8.73
C TRP A 122 -11.73 -9.67 -9.38
N PHE A 123 -11.21 -8.65 -8.74
CA PHE A 123 -10.11 -7.84 -9.25
C PHE A 123 -8.85 -8.67 -9.47
N VAL A 124 -8.40 -9.41 -8.44
CA VAL A 124 -7.19 -10.23 -8.58
C VAL A 124 -7.38 -11.42 -9.51
N ASN A 125 -8.56 -12.04 -9.53
CA ASN A 125 -8.87 -13.12 -10.46
C ASN A 125 -8.95 -12.66 -11.92
N THR A 126 -9.23 -11.36 -12.16
CA THR A 126 -9.35 -10.82 -13.51
C THR A 126 -8.02 -10.29 -14.04
N TYR A 127 -7.20 -9.68 -13.19
CA TYR A 127 -6.02 -8.92 -13.61
C TYR A 127 -4.69 -9.49 -13.13
N TYR A 128 -4.69 -10.42 -12.15
CA TYR A 128 -3.47 -10.94 -11.52
C TYR A 128 -3.37 -12.48 -11.52
N ASP A 129 -4.16 -13.15 -12.33
CA ASP A 129 -4.15 -14.62 -12.51
C ASP A 129 -4.28 -15.40 -11.18
N GLU A 130 -5.06 -14.87 -10.23
CA GLU A 130 -5.40 -15.53 -8.98
C GLU A 130 -6.73 -16.29 -9.10
N ASP A 131 -6.95 -17.27 -8.21
CA ASP A 131 -8.21 -18.02 -8.10
C ASP A 131 -8.75 -17.94 -6.67
N VAL A 132 -9.27 -16.77 -6.33
CA VAL A 132 -9.85 -16.48 -5.01
C VAL A 132 -11.33 -16.83 -4.99
N ASP A 133 -11.70 -17.76 -4.13
CA ASP A 133 -13.10 -18.18 -3.93
C ASP A 133 -13.88 -17.14 -3.08
N THR A 134 -14.84 -16.48 -3.70
CA THR A 134 -15.68 -15.45 -3.04
C THR A 134 -16.54 -15.98 -1.91
N SER A 135 -16.76 -17.30 -1.81
CA SER A 135 -17.54 -17.90 -0.72
C SER A 135 -16.78 -18.03 0.60
N LYS A 136 -15.47 -17.81 0.60
CA LYS A 136 -14.59 -18.00 1.76
C LYS A 136 -14.57 -16.84 2.76
N PHE A 137 -15.27 -15.74 2.48
CA PHE A 137 -15.38 -14.63 3.42
C PHE A 137 -15.93 -15.10 4.77
N LYS A 138 -15.29 -14.69 5.85
CA LYS A 138 -15.72 -14.95 7.22
C LYS A 138 -15.92 -13.63 7.95
N GLU A 139 -16.99 -13.53 8.73
CA GLU A 139 -17.20 -12.36 9.57
C GLU A 139 -15.99 -12.17 10.52
N PRO A 140 -15.34 -10.98 10.51
CA PRO A 140 -14.24 -10.70 11.41
C PRO A 140 -14.71 -10.70 12.88
N LYS A 141 -14.04 -11.45 13.76
CA LYS A 141 -14.39 -11.55 15.19
C LYS A 141 -13.30 -10.95 16.06
N LYS A 142 -13.70 -10.27 17.12
CA LYS A 142 -12.80 -9.58 18.05
C LYS A 142 -11.70 -10.50 18.62
N ASP A 143 -12.06 -11.73 18.99
CA ASP A 143 -11.13 -12.70 19.55
C ASP A 143 -10.01 -13.10 18.60
N GLN A 144 -10.25 -12.97 17.30
CA GLN A 144 -9.29 -13.30 16.24
C GLN A 144 -8.26 -12.17 16.02
N TYR A 145 -8.62 -10.94 16.39
CA TYR A 145 -7.76 -9.75 16.23
C TYR A 145 -7.09 -9.31 17.52
N LEU A 146 -7.66 -9.62 18.70
CA LEU A 146 -7.00 -9.39 19.99
C LEU A 146 -5.68 -10.14 20.13
N TYR A 147 -5.57 -11.33 19.53
CA TYR A 147 -4.30 -12.06 19.44
C TYR A 147 -3.25 -11.38 18.56
N GLN A 148 -3.65 -10.57 17.58
CA GLN A 148 -2.71 -9.82 16.73
C GLN A 148 -2.25 -8.51 17.39
N THR A 149 -3.06 -7.91 18.26
CA THR A 149 -2.68 -6.69 19.00
C THR A 149 -1.88 -7.00 20.28
N THR A 150 -1.98 -8.20 20.83
CA THR A 150 -1.21 -8.65 22.02
C THR A 150 -0.05 -9.57 21.69
N SER A 151 -0.14 -10.35 20.63
CA SER A 151 0.98 -11.00 19.99
C SER A 151 1.28 -10.25 18.69
N ARG A 152 2.08 -9.19 18.80
CA ARG A 152 2.80 -8.66 17.64
C ARG A 152 3.44 -9.86 16.95
N PRO A 153 3.34 -10.01 15.62
CA PRO A 153 4.07 -11.05 14.93
C PRO A 153 5.56 -10.74 15.07
N THR A 154 6.17 -11.27 16.12
CA THR A 154 7.61 -11.22 16.33
C THR A 154 8.35 -12.18 15.41
N SER A 155 7.66 -12.89 14.51
CA SER A 155 8.30 -13.93 13.71
C SER A 155 8.20 -13.82 12.20
N ASN A 156 7.39 -12.89 11.62
CA ASN A 156 7.29 -12.71 10.16
C ASN A 156 7.03 -11.26 9.71
N ALA A 157 7.23 -10.25 10.53
CA ALA A 157 7.45 -8.91 10.00
C ALA A 157 8.70 -9.01 9.12
N GLU A 158 8.60 -8.74 7.84
CA GLU A 158 9.77 -8.70 6.96
C GLU A 158 10.79 -7.79 7.60
N LYS A 159 11.92 -8.37 7.96
CA LYS A 159 13.04 -7.63 8.52
C LYS A 159 13.59 -6.78 7.39
N ASN A 160 13.26 -5.50 7.42
CA ASN A 160 13.61 -4.56 6.37
C ASN A 160 14.75 -3.66 6.82
N LEU A 161 15.52 -3.19 5.85
CA LEU A 161 16.38 -2.03 5.99
C LEU A 161 15.87 -0.89 5.12
N ILE A 162 16.09 0.33 5.57
CA ILE A 162 15.95 1.56 4.77
C ILE A 162 17.32 1.91 4.21
N TYR A 163 17.34 2.36 2.97
CA TYR A 163 18.57 2.89 2.36
C TYR A 163 18.31 4.24 1.70
N ILE A 164 19.38 5.03 1.66
CA ILE A 164 19.44 6.31 0.96
C ILE A 164 20.44 6.19 -0.18
N GLN A 165 20.03 6.53 -1.39
CA GLN A 165 20.89 6.57 -2.55
C GLN A 165 20.78 7.88 -3.31
N THR A 166 21.83 8.22 -4.00
CA THR A 166 21.90 9.28 -5.02
C THR A 166 22.29 8.70 -6.37
N VAL A 167 22.10 9.46 -7.44
CA VAL A 167 22.72 9.16 -8.74
C VAL A 167 24.14 9.71 -8.72
N ASP A 168 25.12 8.90 -9.10
CA ASP A 168 26.51 9.36 -9.21
C ASP A 168 26.66 10.28 -10.44
N ASN A 169 26.81 11.58 -10.18
CA ASN A 169 26.99 12.60 -11.21
C ASN A 169 28.46 13.01 -11.40
N SER A 170 29.42 12.17 -11.04
CA SER A 170 30.84 12.46 -11.21
C SER A 170 31.24 12.76 -12.67
N SER A 171 30.46 12.27 -13.64
CA SER A 171 30.62 12.56 -15.06
C SER A 171 30.00 13.91 -15.51
N GLY A 172 29.20 14.57 -14.66
CA GLY A 172 28.45 15.79 -14.98
C GLY A 172 27.25 15.59 -15.90
N ASN A 173 26.87 14.34 -16.23
CA ASN A 173 25.79 14.05 -17.18
C ASN A 173 24.40 13.90 -16.54
N PHE A 174 24.32 13.89 -15.22
CA PHE A 174 23.10 13.56 -14.46
C PHE A 174 22.66 14.68 -13.52
N GLY A 175 22.88 15.95 -13.90
CA GLY A 175 22.62 17.13 -13.06
C GLY A 175 21.16 17.26 -12.58
N VAL A 176 20.18 16.66 -13.29
CA VAL A 176 18.76 16.63 -12.86
C VAL A 176 18.57 15.90 -11.53
N PHE A 177 19.50 15.04 -11.15
CA PHE A 177 19.46 14.29 -9.88
C PHE A 177 20.17 15.00 -8.73
N GLU A 178 20.89 16.10 -8.99
CA GLU A 178 21.59 16.86 -7.95
C GLU A 178 20.59 17.40 -6.90
N GLY A 179 20.97 17.32 -5.63
CA GLY A 179 20.09 17.71 -4.51
C GLY A 179 18.86 16.80 -4.31
N ASN A 180 18.84 15.63 -4.96
CA ASN A 180 17.75 14.66 -4.83
C ASN A 180 18.29 13.33 -4.31
N GLN A 181 17.60 12.78 -3.30
CA GLN A 181 17.91 11.49 -2.71
C GLN A 181 16.71 10.55 -2.82
N LYS A 182 16.99 9.31 -3.17
CA LYS A 182 16.00 8.26 -3.17
C LYS A 182 16.05 7.49 -1.87
N ILE A 183 14.91 7.37 -1.21
CA ILE A 183 14.75 6.60 0.02
C ILE A 183 13.89 5.39 -0.30
N GLY A 184 14.45 4.21 -0.10
CA GLY A 184 13.77 2.95 -0.39
C GLY A 184 14.04 1.90 0.68
N LYS A 185 13.35 0.75 0.55
CA LYS A 185 13.52 -0.39 1.45
C LYS A 185 13.93 -1.66 0.72
N THR A 186 14.51 -2.59 1.46
CA THR A 186 14.67 -3.99 1.03
C THR A 186 14.66 -4.91 2.24
N GLY A 187 14.29 -6.16 2.02
CA GLY A 187 14.44 -7.18 3.04
C GLY A 187 15.91 -7.39 3.41
N VAL A 188 16.17 -7.75 4.64
CA VAL A 188 17.49 -8.13 5.15
C VAL A 188 17.45 -9.58 5.63
N GLY A 189 18.51 -10.33 5.36
CA GLY A 189 18.57 -11.75 5.72
C GLY A 189 18.85 -12.01 7.20
N ASP A 190 20.01 -12.64 7.49
CA ASP A 190 20.36 -13.07 8.85
C ASP A 190 20.76 -11.87 9.73
N LEU A 191 19.96 -11.57 10.74
CA LEU A 191 20.25 -10.52 11.74
C LEU A 191 21.30 -10.91 12.77
N ALA A 192 21.81 -12.14 12.78
CA ALA A 192 22.93 -12.51 13.62
C ALA A 192 24.28 -11.95 13.10
N LYS A 193 24.30 -11.44 11.86
CA LYS A 193 25.45 -10.74 11.30
C LYS A 193 25.50 -9.28 11.76
N ASP A 194 26.60 -8.61 11.48
CA ASP A 194 26.77 -7.19 11.80
C ASP A 194 25.66 -6.35 11.16
N ASN A 195 24.71 -5.96 11.99
CA ASN A 195 23.54 -5.18 11.62
C ASN A 195 23.58 -3.75 12.19
N SER A 196 24.76 -3.30 12.59
CA SER A 196 24.97 -1.91 12.96
C SER A 196 24.71 -0.98 11.78
N ASP A 197 24.31 0.24 12.11
CA ASP A 197 23.95 1.25 11.12
C ASP A 197 25.06 1.43 10.08
N ASN A 198 24.65 1.40 8.82
CA ASN A 198 25.53 1.56 7.67
C ASN A 198 26.66 0.51 7.57
N SER A 199 26.54 -0.65 8.23
CA SER A 199 27.51 -1.74 8.15
C SER A 199 27.66 -2.29 6.73
N ASP A 200 28.80 -2.90 6.43
CA ASP A 200 29.04 -3.52 5.12
C ASP A 200 27.99 -4.60 4.80
N TYR A 201 27.48 -5.28 5.82
CA TYR A 201 26.42 -6.27 5.64
C TYR A 201 25.11 -5.63 5.18
N LEU A 202 24.64 -4.58 5.85
CA LEU A 202 23.40 -3.86 5.44
C LEU A 202 23.59 -3.19 4.09
N ARG A 203 24.75 -2.56 3.86
CA ARG A 203 25.09 -1.96 2.56
C ARG A 203 25.08 -2.97 1.42
N SER A 204 25.48 -4.21 1.66
CA SER A 204 25.47 -5.26 0.64
C SER A 204 24.04 -5.60 0.17
N TRP A 205 23.08 -5.67 1.10
CA TRP A 205 21.66 -5.89 0.79
C TRP A 205 21.05 -4.69 0.05
N ALA A 206 21.33 -3.48 0.51
CA ALA A 206 20.90 -2.26 -0.18
C ALA A 206 21.43 -2.20 -1.62
N LYS A 207 22.75 -2.42 -1.82
CA LYS A 207 23.37 -2.45 -3.15
C LYS A 207 22.75 -3.52 -4.05
N LYS A 208 22.48 -4.72 -3.54
CA LYS A 208 21.81 -5.77 -4.30
C LYS A 208 20.44 -5.32 -4.81
N ARG A 209 19.65 -4.68 -3.95
CA ARG A 209 18.34 -4.12 -4.31
C ARG A 209 18.47 -3.01 -5.34
N ILE A 210 19.36 -2.04 -5.11
CA ILE A 210 19.57 -0.91 -6.02
C ILE A 210 20.01 -1.42 -7.40
N ASN A 211 20.95 -2.35 -7.46
CA ASN A 211 21.42 -2.94 -8.71
C ASN A 211 20.28 -3.57 -9.51
N SER A 212 19.28 -4.18 -8.84
CA SER A 212 18.19 -4.87 -9.54
C SER A 212 17.36 -3.95 -10.44
N TYR A 213 17.28 -2.64 -10.15
CA TYR A 213 16.56 -1.67 -10.97
C TYR A 213 17.45 -0.62 -11.65
N MET A 214 18.58 -0.24 -11.03
CA MET A 214 19.49 0.75 -11.63
C MET A 214 20.27 0.17 -12.83
N THR A 215 20.61 -1.12 -12.79
CA THR A 215 21.24 -1.79 -13.95
C THR A 215 20.37 -1.69 -15.19
N THR A 216 19.05 -1.84 -15.04
CA THR A 216 18.10 -1.74 -16.17
C THR A 216 17.99 -0.30 -16.69
N SER A 217 18.10 0.70 -15.82
CA SER A 217 18.04 2.11 -16.20
C SER A 217 19.35 2.64 -16.77
N GLY A 218 20.47 1.94 -16.59
CA GLY A 218 21.80 2.39 -16.99
C GLY A 218 22.32 3.59 -16.20
N LEU A 219 21.69 3.92 -15.05
CA LEU A 219 22.10 5.04 -14.21
C LEU A 219 23.13 4.60 -13.17
N PRO A 220 24.28 5.28 -13.06
CA PRO A 220 25.22 5.05 -11.96
C PRO A 220 24.62 5.54 -10.64
N PHE A 221 24.90 4.84 -9.54
CA PHE A 221 24.39 5.23 -8.24
C PHE A 221 25.47 5.21 -7.15
N LYS A 222 25.21 5.98 -6.12
CA LYS A 222 25.98 5.99 -4.88
C LYS A 222 25.04 5.65 -3.73
N LEU A 223 25.39 4.64 -2.94
CA LEU A 223 24.69 4.31 -1.71
C LEU A 223 25.26 5.18 -0.58
N GLU A 224 24.42 6.07 -0.07
CA GLU A 224 24.80 7.00 1.01
C GLU A 224 24.67 6.33 2.38
N TRP A 225 23.53 5.71 2.65
CA TRP A 225 23.21 5.12 3.96
C TRP A 225 22.40 3.84 3.84
N ALA A 226 22.51 2.95 4.84
CA ALA A 226 21.68 1.77 5.01
C ALA A 226 21.54 1.44 6.50
N GLU A 227 20.32 1.30 7.00
CA GLU A 227 20.01 1.07 8.41
C GLU A 227 18.83 0.14 8.55
N LEU A 228 18.76 -0.66 9.64
CA LEU A 228 17.57 -1.47 9.91
C LEU A 228 16.35 -0.58 10.11
N ALA A 229 15.27 -0.93 9.44
CA ALA A 229 13.98 -0.28 9.61
C ALA A 229 13.31 -0.72 10.93
N TYR A 230 14.05 -0.59 12.03
CA TYR A 230 13.69 -1.06 13.36
C TYR A 230 13.79 0.05 14.40
N ARG A 231 12.69 0.30 15.07
CA ARG A 231 12.63 1.31 16.13
C ARG A 231 12.86 0.65 17.49
N SER A 232 14.03 0.88 18.08
CA SER A 232 14.46 0.24 19.34
C SER A 232 13.59 0.63 20.54
N SER A 233 12.96 1.81 20.53
CA SER A 233 12.14 2.32 21.63
C SER A 233 10.89 1.48 21.93
N ASP A 234 10.31 0.83 20.93
CA ASP A 234 9.09 0.04 21.05
C ASP A 234 9.15 -1.32 20.33
N GLY A 235 10.27 -1.62 19.71
CA GLY A 235 10.49 -2.90 19.04
C GLY A 235 9.71 -3.04 17.73
N LEU A 236 9.35 -1.94 17.08
CA LEU A 236 8.57 -1.96 15.83
C LEU A 236 9.46 -1.89 14.60
N TRP A 237 9.10 -2.70 13.62
CA TRP A 237 9.60 -2.57 12.26
C TRP A 237 8.74 -1.57 11.50
N PHE A 238 9.35 -0.72 10.70
CA PHE A 238 8.68 0.29 9.88
C PHE A 238 9.06 0.14 8.40
N SER A 239 8.42 0.89 7.53
CA SER A 239 8.62 0.87 6.08
C SER A 239 9.22 2.20 5.58
N ASP A 240 9.64 2.22 4.32
CA ASP A 240 10.01 3.45 3.63
C ASP A 240 8.85 4.45 3.57
N HIS A 241 7.60 3.99 3.46
CA HIS A 241 6.42 4.85 3.52
C HIS A 241 6.32 5.64 4.84
N ASP A 242 6.66 5.01 5.98
CA ASP A 242 6.69 5.69 7.27
C ASP A 242 7.74 6.80 7.29
N VAL A 243 8.91 6.54 6.67
CA VAL A 243 9.98 7.54 6.52
C VAL A 243 9.52 8.68 5.60
N HIS A 244 8.94 8.36 4.43
CA HIS A 244 8.41 9.34 3.50
C HIS A 244 7.39 10.27 4.17
N TYR A 245 6.46 9.69 4.93
CA TYR A 245 5.47 10.45 5.67
C TYR A 245 6.08 11.42 6.70
N VAL A 246 7.12 10.98 7.43
CA VAL A 246 7.83 11.84 8.39
C VAL A 246 8.55 12.98 7.67
N LEU A 247 9.21 12.71 6.53
CA LEU A 247 9.88 13.72 5.73
C LEU A 247 8.91 14.79 5.23
N GLU A 248 7.78 14.37 4.67
CA GLU A 248 6.73 15.29 4.18
C GLU A 248 6.21 16.20 5.31
N ARG A 249 5.94 15.63 6.47
CA ARG A 249 5.51 16.42 7.66
C ARG A 249 6.58 17.35 8.18
N SER A 250 7.85 17.01 7.98
CA SER A 250 9.00 17.87 8.32
C SER A 250 9.26 18.96 7.27
N GLY A 251 8.43 19.04 6.22
CA GLY A 251 8.54 20.04 5.16
C GLY A 251 9.51 19.67 4.04
N ILE A 252 10.12 18.49 4.06
CA ILE A 252 10.95 17.95 2.99
C ILE A 252 10.03 17.42 1.90
N LYS A 253 10.15 17.98 0.71
CA LYS A 253 9.23 17.69 -0.41
C LYS A 253 9.81 16.65 -1.34
N HIS A 254 8.90 15.91 -1.99
CA HIS A 254 9.28 15.12 -3.15
C HIS A 254 9.92 15.99 -4.22
N SER A 255 10.87 15.40 -4.95
CA SER A 255 11.44 16.04 -6.13
C SER A 255 10.33 16.36 -7.14
N LYS A 256 10.37 17.56 -7.70
CA LYS A 256 9.43 17.98 -8.76
C LYS A 256 9.90 17.56 -10.15
N ASP A 257 11.18 17.27 -10.27
CA ASP A 257 11.86 17.03 -11.54
C ASP A 257 12.03 15.55 -11.85
N LEU A 258 11.82 14.69 -10.83
CA LEU A 258 12.00 13.24 -10.94
C LEU A 258 10.67 12.52 -10.80
N ALA A 259 10.46 11.52 -11.65
CA ALA A 259 9.28 10.66 -11.58
C ALA A 259 9.34 9.75 -10.33
N GLY A 260 8.17 9.51 -9.74
CA GLY A 260 8.00 8.64 -8.58
C GLY A 260 8.03 9.37 -7.23
N LYS A 261 7.48 8.73 -6.20
CA LYS A 261 7.30 9.29 -4.85
C LYS A 261 8.44 8.95 -3.88
N GLU A 262 9.52 8.36 -4.36
CA GLU A 262 10.64 7.92 -3.51
C GLU A 262 11.83 8.88 -3.55
N TRP A 263 11.78 9.93 -4.40
CA TRP A 263 12.81 10.95 -4.53
C TRP A 263 12.44 12.19 -3.74
N PHE A 264 13.33 12.64 -2.89
CA PHE A 264 13.16 13.81 -2.04
C PHE A 264 14.25 14.84 -2.33
N ALA A 265 13.84 16.10 -2.39
CA ALA A 265 14.76 17.23 -2.48
C ALA A 265 15.34 17.50 -1.09
N THR A 266 16.49 16.92 -0.79
CA THR A 266 17.18 17.05 0.48
C THR A 266 18.68 17.02 0.27
N ASP A 267 19.41 17.86 1.00
CA ASP A 267 20.85 17.84 1.09
C ASP A 267 21.23 17.14 2.41
N LEU A 268 21.95 16.04 2.34
CA LEU A 268 22.56 15.40 3.51
C LEU A 268 23.90 16.03 3.81
#